data_06df71ab79cac9a134340c28b1a56321
#
_entry.id   06df71ab79cac9a134340c28b1a56321
#
_cell.length_a   1.000
_cell.length_b   1.000
_cell.length_c   1.000
_cell.angle_alpha   90.00
_cell.angle_beta   90.00
_cell.angle_gamma   90.00
#
_symmetry.space_group_name_H-M   'P 1'
#
loop_
_entity.id
_entity.type
_entity.pdbx_description
1 polymer ?
#
loop_
_entity_poly.entity_id
_entity_poly.type
_entity_poly.pdbx_seq_one_letter_code
_entity_poly.pdbx_strand_id
1 'polypeptide(L)'
;NFKNVVLPPKSVVLNEVEIMAYREKTYYKGDTLIFTADSFKTRPNATVEDLLKKLPGVRVDAAGKITVQGKEVDQVLVDGDEFFGSDPTIATRNLNAASVDNVQVYDKKNDNAEDGKSETVKVVNLKMKDDAKKGYFGKLSGASDFQKFYENELLLNKFKGNRKASVFGLVANTPKQAFGWNEINKYGLDQETP
;
A
#
# COMPACT_ATOMS: atom_id res chain seq x y z
N ASN A 1 1.34 28.43 -75.46
CA ASN A 1 0.47 28.63 -74.26
C ASN A 1 0.74 27.52 -73.26
N PHE A 2 1.56 27.83 -72.26
CA PHE A 2 1.79 26.92 -71.14
C PHE A 2 0.70 27.22 -70.11
N LYS A 3 -0.15 26.21 -69.77
CA LYS A 3 -1.10 26.29 -68.66
C LYS A 3 -0.35 26.00 -67.37
N ASN A 4 -0.32 26.95 -66.46
CA ASN A 4 0.16 26.69 -65.12
C ASN A 4 -0.76 25.71 -64.39
N VAL A 5 -0.26 24.51 -64.10
CA VAL A 5 -0.98 23.51 -63.28
C VAL A 5 -0.54 23.73 -61.83
N VAL A 6 -1.41 24.24 -61.01
CA VAL A 6 -1.23 24.34 -59.55
C VAL A 6 -1.68 23.05 -58.94
N LEU A 7 -0.76 22.26 -58.39
CA LEU A 7 -1.08 21.05 -57.63
C LEU A 7 -1.35 21.47 -56.17
N PRO A 8 -2.54 21.18 -55.63
CA PRO A 8 -2.79 21.41 -54.21
C PRO A 8 -1.94 20.44 -53.38
N PRO A 9 -1.37 20.88 -52.24
CA PRO A 9 -0.68 19.99 -51.36
C PRO A 9 -1.65 18.95 -50.80
N LYS A 10 -1.34 17.65 -51.00
CA LYS A 10 -2.08 16.55 -50.40
C LYS A 10 -1.64 16.46 -48.94
N SER A 11 -2.45 17.00 -48.01
CA SER A 11 -2.25 16.79 -46.62
C SER A 11 -2.60 15.32 -46.27
N VAL A 12 -1.60 14.55 -45.93
CA VAL A 12 -1.77 13.23 -45.36
C VAL A 12 -1.97 13.45 -43.87
N VAL A 13 -3.21 13.27 -43.37
CA VAL A 13 -3.47 13.18 -41.95
C VAL A 13 -2.83 11.89 -41.47
N LEU A 14 -1.73 12.00 -40.73
CA LEU A 14 -1.17 10.86 -40.02
C LEU A 14 -2.12 10.55 -38.88
N ASN A 15 -2.65 9.33 -38.86
CA ASN A 15 -3.39 8.85 -37.72
C ASN A 15 -2.46 8.85 -36.51
N GLU A 16 -2.92 9.41 -35.41
CA GLU A 16 -2.23 9.36 -34.13
C GLU A 16 -1.93 7.91 -33.76
N VAL A 17 -0.66 7.58 -33.63
CA VAL A 17 -0.25 6.25 -33.16
C VAL A 17 -0.33 6.31 -31.64
N GLU A 18 -1.44 5.82 -31.09
CA GLU A 18 -1.59 5.63 -29.65
C GLU A 18 -0.65 4.49 -29.23
N ILE A 19 0.52 4.83 -28.69
CA ILE A 19 1.44 3.84 -28.12
C ILE A 19 0.87 3.45 -26.76
N MET A 20 0.04 2.42 -26.72
CA MET A 20 -0.33 1.76 -25.48
C MET A 20 0.90 1.05 -24.93
N ALA A 21 1.60 1.68 -23.99
CA ALA A 21 2.64 1.03 -23.23
C ALA A 21 1.99 -0.09 -22.39
N TYR A 22 2.15 -1.33 -22.82
CA TYR A 22 1.67 -2.50 -22.07
C TYR A 22 2.55 -2.66 -20.84
N ARG A 23 2.07 -2.22 -19.67
CA ARG A 23 2.74 -2.48 -18.39
C ARG A 23 2.54 -3.96 -18.04
N GLU A 24 3.62 -4.67 -17.86
CA GLU A 24 3.56 -6.05 -17.37
C GLU A 24 2.87 -6.09 -16.01
N LYS A 25 1.99 -7.07 -15.83
CA LYS A 25 1.24 -7.23 -14.57
C LYS A 25 2.18 -7.61 -13.43
N THR A 26 3.16 -8.45 -13.73
CA THR A 26 4.10 -9.01 -12.77
C THR A 26 5.43 -9.23 -13.46
N TYR A 27 6.51 -8.72 -12.90
CA TYR A 27 7.86 -8.88 -13.42
C TYR A 27 8.90 -8.83 -12.32
N TYR A 28 10.10 -9.29 -12.62
CA TYR A 28 11.25 -9.20 -11.75
C TYR A 28 12.17 -8.05 -12.16
N LYS A 29 12.66 -7.30 -11.17
CA LYS A 29 13.75 -6.33 -11.35
C LYS A 29 14.85 -6.69 -10.36
N GLY A 30 15.90 -7.38 -10.84
CA GLY A 30 16.87 -8.04 -9.97
C GLY A 30 16.16 -9.09 -9.09
N ASP A 31 16.37 -9.04 -7.81
CA ASP A 31 15.77 -9.97 -6.83
C ASP A 31 14.39 -9.51 -6.32
N THR A 32 13.88 -8.38 -6.84
CA THR A 32 12.60 -7.82 -6.44
C THR A 32 11.49 -8.26 -7.38
N LEU A 33 10.47 -8.92 -6.85
CA LEU A 33 9.23 -9.24 -7.55
C LEU A 33 8.31 -8.02 -7.49
N ILE A 34 7.86 -7.53 -8.65
CA ILE A 34 7.03 -6.31 -8.76
C ILE A 34 5.68 -6.67 -9.38
N PHE A 35 4.62 -6.22 -8.73
CA PHE A 35 3.25 -6.29 -9.22
C PHE A 35 2.76 -4.88 -9.55
N THR A 36 2.34 -4.63 -10.78
CA THR A 36 1.71 -3.37 -11.19
C THR A 36 0.28 -3.31 -10.66
N ALA A 37 0.00 -2.45 -9.68
CA ALA A 37 -1.26 -2.45 -8.94
C ALA A 37 -2.50 -2.28 -9.84
N ASP A 38 -2.46 -1.35 -10.80
CA ASP A 38 -3.56 -1.07 -11.73
C ASP A 38 -3.92 -2.26 -12.66
N SER A 39 -3.03 -3.25 -12.77
CA SER A 39 -3.29 -4.46 -13.55
C SER A 39 -4.22 -5.46 -12.85
N PHE A 40 -4.48 -5.26 -11.57
CA PHE A 40 -5.34 -6.11 -10.74
C PHE A 40 -6.60 -5.35 -10.35
N LYS A 41 -7.73 -5.72 -10.97
CA LYS A 41 -9.01 -5.04 -10.73
C LYS A 41 -9.49 -5.23 -9.29
N THR A 42 -9.62 -4.13 -8.57
CA THR A 42 -10.22 -4.04 -7.24
C THR A 42 -11.56 -3.30 -7.30
N ARG A 43 -12.37 -3.40 -6.26
CA ARG A 43 -13.59 -2.59 -6.13
C ARG A 43 -13.22 -1.13 -5.86
N PRO A 44 -14.12 -0.18 -6.15
CA PRO A 44 -13.96 1.19 -5.66
C PRO A 44 -13.75 1.19 -4.14
N ASN A 45 -12.82 2.01 -3.66
CA ASN A 45 -12.44 2.11 -2.25
C ASN A 45 -11.91 0.81 -1.60
N ALA A 46 -11.45 -0.16 -2.40
CA ALA A 46 -10.78 -1.35 -1.88
C ALA A 46 -9.52 -0.97 -1.09
N THR A 47 -9.22 -1.77 -0.07
CA THR A 47 -8.00 -1.63 0.71
C THR A 47 -6.80 -2.28 0.02
N VAL A 48 -5.60 -1.97 0.48
CA VAL A 48 -4.39 -2.67 0.03
C VAL A 48 -4.48 -4.17 0.33
N GLU A 49 -5.10 -4.57 1.45
CA GLU A 49 -5.36 -5.98 1.76
C GLU A 49 -6.18 -6.67 0.65
N ASP A 50 -7.21 -5.98 0.11
CA ASP A 50 -8.01 -6.51 -1.00
C ASP A 50 -7.18 -6.62 -2.30
N LEU A 51 -6.27 -5.68 -2.53
CA LEU A 51 -5.33 -5.75 -3.65
C LEU A 51 -4.38 -6.94 -3.49
N LEU A 52 -3.76 -7.09 -2.31
CA LEU A 52 -2.83 -8.19 -2.04
C LEU A 52 -3.46 -9.56 -2.25
N LYS A 53 -4.72 -9.75 -1.85
CA LYS A 53 -5.50 -10.98 -2.09
C LYS A 53 -5.71 -11.29 -3.58
N LYS A 54 -5.51 -10.31 -4.48
CA LYS A 54 -5.62 -10.48 -5.95
C LYS A 54 -4.30 -10.81 -6.62
N LEU A 55 -3.17 -10.62 -5.92
CA LEU A 55 -1.85 -10.84 -6.48
C LEU A 55 -1.52 -12.34 -6.55
N PRO A 56 -0.96 -12.82 -7.67
CA PRO A 56 -0.60 -14.23 -7.79
C PRO A 56 0.51 -14.60 -6.79
N GLY A 57 0.33 -15.72 -6.10
CA GLY A 57 1.28 -16.21 -5.11
C GLY A 57 1.27 -15.49 -3.76
N VAL A 58 0.36 -14.51 -3.58
CA VAL A 58 0.15 -13.80 -2.32
C VAL A 58 -1.10 -14.35 -1.63
N ARG A 59 -1.02 -14.56 -0.33
CA ARG A 59 -2.15 -14.94 0.53
C ARG A 59 -2.20 -14.01 1.73
N VAL A 60 -3.40 -13.64 2.12
CA VAL A 60 -3.65 -12.87 3.35
C VAL A 60 -4.71 -13.62 4.12
N ASP A 61 -4.41 -14.00 5.34
CA ASP A 61 -5.33 -14.71 6.23
C ASP A 61 -6.33 -13.76 6.92
N ALA A 62 -7.21 -14.31 7.74
CA ALA A 62 -8.22 -13.53 8.46
C ALA A 62 -7.63 -12.59 9.52
N ALA A 63 -6.46 -12.93 10.06
CA ALA A 63 -5.73 -12.08 11.00
C ALA A 63 -4.98 -10.95 10.29
N GLY A 64 -4.84 -11.00 8.96
CA GLY A 64 -4.11 -10.02 8.15
C GLY A 64 -2.65 -10.40 7.91
N LYS A 65 -2.24 -11.60 8.32
CA LYS A 65 -0.90 -12.12 8.07
C LYS A 65 -0.71 -12.40 6.58
N ILE A 66 0.38 -11.89 6.04
CA ILE A 66 0.68 -11.97 4.60
C ILE A 66 1.71 -13.08 4.37
N THR A 67 1.46 -13.87 3.34
CA THR A 67 2.39 -14.90 2.86
C THR A 67 2.61 -14.71 1.37
N VAL A 68 3.86 -14.68 0.92
CA VAL A 68 4.23 -14.58 -0.50
C VAL A 68 5.08 -15.78 -0.89
N GLN A 69 4.63 -16.51 -1.91
CA GLN A 69 5.31 -17.74 -2.39
C GLN A 69 5.61 -18.75 -1.27
N GLY A 70 4.69 -18.86 -0.30
CA GLY A 70 4.81 -19.80 0.82
C GLY A 70 5.67 -19.30 2.00
N LYS A 71 6.32 -18.13 1.87
CA LYS A 71 7.07 -17.48 2.96
C LYS A 71 6.26 -16.38 3.59
N GLU A 72 6.31 -16.27 4.90
CA GLU A 72 5.69 -15.19 5.65
C GLU A 72 6.38 -13.86 5.35
N VAL A 73 5.59 -12.78 5.33
CA VAL A 73 6.07 -11.41 5.20
C VAL A 73 6.29 -10.85 6.60
N ASP A 74 7.52 -10.47 6.89
CA ASP A 74 7.91 -9.96 8.19
C ASP A 74 7.64 -8.47 8.32
N GLN A 75 7.69 -7.72 7.20
CA GLN A 75 7.61 -6.27 7.22
C GLN A 75 6.84 -5.72 6.03
N VAL A 76 5.98 -4.72 6.27
CA VAL A 76 5.32 -3.93 5.22
C VAL A 76 5.82 -2.49 5.28
N LEU A 77 6.36 -2.01 4.16
CA LEU A 77 6.86 -0.65 3.98
C LEU A 77 5.95 0.15 3.06
N VAL A 78 5.93 1.46 3.24
CA VAL A 78 5.27 2.41 2.33
C VAL A 78 6.31 3.39 1.82
N ASP A 79 6.60 3.34 0.51
CA ASP A 79 7.68 4.09 -0.15
C ASP A 79 9.07 3.84 0.47
N GLY A 80 9.31 2.65 1.01
CA GLY A 80 10.57 2.24 1.62
C GLY A 80 10.70 2.53 3.12
N ASP A 81 9.71 3.19 3.72
CA ASP A 81 9.69 3.51 5.15
C ASP A 81 8.67 2.65 5.89
N GLU A 82 8.97 2.32 7.14
CA GLU A 82 7.97 1.79 8.06
C GLU A 82 6.89 2.84 8.31
N PHE A 83 5.64 2.44 8.07
CA PHE A 83 4.50 3.32 8.27
C PHE A 83 3.48 2.57 9.13
N PHE A 84 3.07 3.19 10.24
CA PHE A 84 2.23 2.59 11.27
C PHE A 84 2.87 1.47 12.12
N GLY A 85 4.17 1.54 12.36
CA GLY A 85 4.85 0.54 13.18
C GLY A 85 5.10 -0.79 12.47
N SER A 86 5.33 -1.83 13.26
CA SER A 86 5.68 -3.16 12.75
C SER A 86 4.47 -4.03 12.38
N ASP A 87 3.22 -3.56 12.63
CA ASP A 87 2.03 -4.33 12.27
C ASP A 87 1.64 -4.13 10.79
N PRO A 88 1.85 -5.13 9.93
CA PRO A 88 1.50 -5.06 8.51
C PRO A 88 0.00 -4.76 8.29
N THR A 89 -0.86 -5.15 9.23
CA THR A 89 -2.31 -5.07 9.07
C THR A 89 -2.80 -3.63 9.08
N ILE A 90 -2.13 -2.75 9.83
CA ILE A 90 -2.52 -1.34 9.89
C ILE A 90 -2.34 -0.68 8.52
N ALA A 91 -1.18 -0.89 7.90
CA ALA A 91 -0.94 -0.35 6.56
C ALA A 91 -1.90 -0.95 5.53
N THR A 92 -2.08 -2.27 5.51
CA THR A 92 -2.84 -2.95 4.46
C THR A 92 -4.36 -2.74 4.56
N ARG A 93 -4.91 -2.60 5.75
CA ARG A 93 -6.35 -2.39 5.98
C ARG A 93 -6.78 -0.94 5.85
N ASN A 94 -5.86 0.01 5.99
CA ASN A 94 -6.19 1.43 6.03
C ASN A 94 -5.76 2.21 4.79
N LEU A 95 -4.83 1.69 3.98
CA LEU A 95 -4.44 2.31 2.73
C LEU A 95 -5.39 1.89 1.60
N ASN A 96 -5.73 2.84 0.73
CA ASN A 96 -6.55 2.59 -0.44
C ASN A 96 -5.70 1.95 -1.55
N ALA A 97 -6.19 0.86 -2.15
CA ALA A 97 -5.54 0.17 -3.25
C ALA A 97 -5.28 1.09 -4.46
N ALA A 98 -6.21 2.02 -4.76
CA ALA A 98 -6.09 2.96 -5.86
C ALA A 98 -4.90 3.92 -5.72
N SER A 99 -4.40 4.12 -4.50
CA SER A 99 -3.25 4.98 -4.21
C SER A 99 -1.91 4.29 -4.45
N VAL A 100 -1.90 2.96 -4.70
CA VAL A 100 -0.68 2.18 -4.92
C VAL A 100 -0.37 2.12 -6.41
N ASP A 101 0.89 2.41 -6.79
CA ASP A 101 1.40 2.24 -8.15
C ASP A 101 1.88 0.80 -8.38
N ASN A 102 2.71 0.30 -7.48
CA ASN A 102 3.19 -1.08 -7.52
C ASN A 102 3.46 -1.65 -6.11
N VAL A 103 3.40 -2.98 -6.03
CA VAL A 103 3.77 -3.75 -4.84
C VAL A 103 5.08 -4.47 -5.14
N GLN A 104 6.08 -4.23 -4.33
CA GLN A 104 7.43 -4.80 -4.46
C GLN A 104 7.65 -5.82 -3.35
N VAL A 105 8.12 -7.01 -3.69
CA VAL A 105 8.45 -8.06 -2.74
C VAL A 105 9.92 -8.44 -2.90
N TYR A 106 10.68 -8.38 -1.83
CA TYR A 106 12.10 -8.71 -1.81
C TYR A 106 12.54 -9.21 -0.44
N ASP A 107 13.69 -9.81 -0.40
CA ASP A 107 14.35 -10.22 0.84
C ASP A 107 15.36 -9.14 1.25
N LYS A 108 15.27 -8.66 2.50
CA LYS A 108 16.16 -7.65 3.11
C LYS A 108 16.96 -8.30 4.23
N LYS A 109 18.22 -7.91 4.41
CA LYS A 109 18.96 -8.30 5.61
C LYS A 109 18.32 -7.69 6.83
N ASN A 110 18.18 -8.47 7.88
CA ASN A 110 17.67 -7.99 9.16
C ASN A 110 18.73 -7.13 9.84
N ASP A 111 18.50 -5.81 9.86
CA ASP A 111 19.43 -4.86 10.49
C ASP A 111 19.45 -4.97 12.04
N ASN A 112 18.47 -5.69 12.62
CA ASN A 112 18.32 -5.92 14.08
C ASN A 112 18.73 -7.36 14.50
N ALA A 113 19.34 -8.15 13.61
CA ALA A 113 19.84 -9.47 13.98
C ALA A 113 21.01 -9.31 14.97
N GLU A 114 20.88 -9.92 16.14
CA GLU A 114 21.98 -10.04 17.09
C GLU A 114 23.18 -10.72 16.42
N ASP A 115 24.37 -10.28 16.80
CA ASP A 115 25.67 -10.65 16.21
C ASP A 115 25.76 -12.11 15.72
N GLY A 116 25.91 -12.26 14.40
CA GLY A 116 26.35 -13.51 13.77
C GLY A 116 25.30 -14.30 12.98
N LYS A 117 24.02 -13.95 12.97
CA LYS A 117 23.01 -14.56 12.10
C LYS A 117 22.57 -13.58 11.00
N SER A 118 23.01 -13.83 9.77
CA SER A 118 22.49 -13.16 8.59
C SER A 118 21.06 -13.67 8.31
N GLU A 119 20.11 -13.22 9.11
CA GLU A 119 18.71 -13.56 8.92
C GLU A 119 18.11 -12.59 7.89
N THR A 120 17.53 -13.12 6.82
CA THR A 120 16.83 -12.31 5.82
C THR A 120 15.37 -12.27 6.14
N VAL A 121 14.80 -11.08 6.16
CA VAL A 121 13.36 -10.84 6.34
C VAL A 121 12.70 -10.58 5.00
N LYS A 122 11.51 -11.11 4.82
CA LYS A 122 10.71 -10.87 3.62
C LYS A 122 9.91 -9.59 3.77
N VAL A 123 10.12 -8.68 2.82
CA VAL A 123 9.54 -7.33 2.84
C VAL A 123 8.56 -7.17 1.69
N VAL A 124 7.41 -6.58 1.99
CA VAL A 124 6.47 -6.03 1.01
C VAL A 124 6.54 -4.52 1.07
N ASN A 125 6.99 -3.88 0.01
CA ASN A 125 7.03 -2.42 -0.10
C ASN A 125 5.93 -1.92 -1.04
N LEU A 126 5.05 -1.09 -0.51
CA LEU A 126 3.96 -0.45 -1.23
C LEU A 126 4.46 0.87 -1.82
N LYS A 127 4.71 0.89 -3.12
CA LYS A 127 5.05 2.12 -3.83
C LYS A 127 3.78 2.91 -4.12
N MET A 128 3.70 4.13 -3.60
CA MET A 128 2.55 4.99 -3.80
C MET A 128 2.64 5.74 -5.13
N LYS A 129 1.50 6.03 -5.75
CA LYS A 129 1.39 6.94 -6.91
C LYS A 129 1.84 8.34 -6.50
N ASP A 130 2.37 9.12 -7.44
CA ASP A 130 2.91 10.45 -7.15
C ASP A 130 1.86 11.46 -6.67
N ASP A 131 0.64 11.34 -7.14
CA ASP A 131 -0.52 12.11 -6.68
C ASP A 131 -0.92 11.72 -5.25
N ALA A 132 -0.79 10.45 -4.88
CA ALA A 132 -1.08 9.96 -3.54
C ALA A 132 -0.01 10.32 -2.49
N LYS A 133 1.21 10.69 -2.93
CA LYS A 133 2.29 11.17 -2.03
C LYS A 133 2.06 12.57 -1.48
N LYS A 134 1.06 13.27 -1.98
CA LYS A 134 0.70 14.64 -1.56
C LYS A 134 -0.78 14.67 -1.24
N GLY A 135 -1.12 15.01 0.01
CA GLY A 135 -2.50 15.12 0.42
C GLY A 135 -2.76 14.57 1.82
N TYR A 136 -4.00 14.36 2.10
CA TYR A 136 -4.46 13.70 3.32
C TYR A 136 -5.57 12.72 2.94
N PHE A 137 -5.61 11.63 3.66
CA PHE A 137 -6.73 10.71 3.63
C PHE A 137 -7.06 10.28 5.05
N GLY A 138 -8.30 9.88 5.25
CA GLY A 138 -8.74 9.43 6.55
C GLY A 138 -9.90 8.46 6.44
N LYS A 139 -10.12 7.76 7.55
CA LYS A 139 -11.24 6.86 7.76
C LYS A 139 -11.90 7.23 9.08
N LEU A 140 -13.19 7.36 9.07
CA LEU A 140 -14.01 7.45 10.25
C LEU A 140 -14.99 6.29 10.22
N SER A 141 -14.99 5.47 11.25
CA SER A 141 -15.98 4.40 11.41
C SER A 141 -16.59 4.44 12.80
N GLY A 142 -17.88 4.16 12.87
CA GLY A 142 -18.63 4.08 14.10
C GLY A 142 -19.58 2.89 14.05
N ALA A 143 -19.62 2.11 15.11
CA ALA A 143 -20.55 1.02 15.30
C ALA A 143 -21.10 1.06 16.73
N SER A 144 -22.39 0.78 16.89
CA SER A 144 -23.06 0.68 18.18
C SER A 144 -24.26 -0.26 18.06
N ASP A 145 -24.54 -1.01 19.12
CA ASP A 145 -25.79 -1.76 19.27
C ASP A 145 -26.89 -0.95 19.97
N PHE A 146 -26.59 0.33 20.29
CA PHE A 146 -27.44 1.28 21.01
C PHE A 146 -27.82 0.86 22.44
N GLN A 147 -27.24 -0.23 22.96
CA GLN A 147 -27.51 -0.73 24.30
C GLN A 147 -26.25 -0.79 25.17
N LYS A 148 -25.23 -1.53 24.75
CA LYS A 148 -24.04 -1.81 25.57
C LYS A 148 -22.73 -1.57 24.86
N PHE A 149 -22.67 -1.79 23.55
CA PHE A 149 -21.41 -1.80 22.80
C PHE A 149 -21.31 -0.61 21.87
N TYR A 150 -20.15 0.01 21.88
CA TYR A 150 -19.79 1.05 20.92
C TYR A 150 -18.32 0.89 20.50
N GLU A 151 -18.07 1.30 19.30
CA GLU A 151 -16.74 1.34 18.70
C GLU A 151 -16.66 2.52 17.74
N ASN A 152 -15.73 3.43 17.98
CA ASN A 152 -15.46 4.55 17.09
C ASN A 152 -13.98 4.56 16.76
N GLU A 153 -13.65 4.59 15.48
CA GLU A 153 -12.30 4.59 14.97
C GLU A 153 -12.10 5.82 14.09
N LEU A 154 -11.03 6.55 14.34
CA LEU A 154 -10.57 7.68 13.52
C LEU A 154 -9.15 7.40 13.07
N LEU A 155 -8.90 7.49 11.78
CA LEU A 155 -7.58 7.48 11.19
C LEU A 155 -7.45 8.69 10.27
N LEU A 156 -6.45 9.52 10.51
CA LEU A 156 -6.11 10.65 9.64
C LEU A 156 -4.63 10.56 9.27
N ASN A 157 -4.36 10.67 7.97
CA ASN A 157 -3.02 10.63 7.42
C ASN A 157 -2.79 11.83 6.55
N LYS A 158 -1.61 12.45 6.70
CA LYS A 158 -1.15 13.56 5.87
C LYS A 158 0.20 13.23 5.27
N PHE A 159 0.30 13.39 3.95
CA PHE A 159 1.53 13.24 3.19
C PHE A 159 1.93 14.57 2.56
N LYS A 160 3.20 14.93 2.67
CA LYS A 160 3.77 16.11 2.01
C LYS A 160 5.22 15.80 1.63
N GLY A 161 5.42 15.17 0.46
CA GLY A 161 6.74 14.68 0.03
C GLY A 161 7.30 13.67 1.05
N ASN A 162 8.48 13.95 1.61
CA ASN A 162 9.11 13.08 2.61
C ASN A 162 8.51 13.18 4.02
N ARG A 163 7.55 14.08 4.23
CA ARG A 163 6.91 14.22 5.55
C ARG A 163 5.60 13.44 5.57
N LYS A 164 5.48 12.53 6.52
CA LYS A 164 4.31 11.72 6.78
C LYS A 164 3.86 12.00 8.21
N ALA A 165 2.57 12.22 8.41
CA ALA A 165 1.98 12.38 9.74
C ALA A 165 0.68 11.57 9.78
N SER A 166 0.50 10.82 10.87
CA SER A 166 -0.70 10.02 11.11
C SER A 166 -1.24 10.33 12.50
N VAL A 167 -2.56 10.42 12.57
CA VAL A 167 -3.30 10.48 13.82
C VAL A 167 -4.28 9.33 13.82
N PHE A 168 -4.24 8.54 14.88
CA PHE A 168 -5.14 7.44 15.10
C PHE A 168 -5.87 7.61 16.42
N GLY A 169 -7.16 7.30 16.45
CA GLY A 169 -7.98 7.29 17.65
C GLY A 169 -8.95 6.11 17.62
N LEU A 170 -9.01 5.35 18.73
CA LEU A 170 -10.00 4.31 18.94
C LEU A 170 -10.67 4.54 20.29
N VAL A 171 -11.99 4.61 20.29
CA VAL A 171 -12.80 4.63 21.50
C VAL A 171 -13.81 3.50 21.40
N ALA A 172 -13.60 2.44 22.17
CA ALA A 172 -14.44 1.24 22.14
C ALA A 172 -14.55 0.63 23.52
N ASN A 173 -15.68 -0.03 23.78
CA ASN A 173 -15.85 -0.94 24.91
C ASN A 173 -15.95 -2.41 24.46
N THR A 174 -15.46 -2.69 23.26
CA THR A 174 -15.30 -4.01 22.68
C THR A 174 -13.85 -4.48 22.80
N PRO A 175 -13.55 -5.79 22.74
CA PRO A 175 -12.18 -6.30 22.86
C PRO A 175 -11.30 -6.06 21.62
N LYS A 176 -11.65 -5.10 20.75
CA LYS A 176 -10.86 -4.76 19.58
C LYS A 176 -9.62 -3.98 19.98
N GLN A 177 -8.47 -4.43 19.57
CA GLN A 177 -7.20 -3.74 19.75
C GLN A 177 -6.83 -2.94 18.49
N ALA A 178 -6.46 -1.68 18.69
CA ALA A 178 -6.05 -0.78 17.62
C ALA A 178 -4.60 -1.02 17.20
N PHE A 179 -3.76 -1.35 18.16
CA PHE A 179 -2.33 -1.62 18.00
C PHE A 179 -1.96 -2.94 18.67
N GLY A 180 -0.97 -3.63 18.11
CA GLY A 180 -0.38 -4.80 18.77
C GLY A 180 0.41 -4.40 20.03
N TRP A 181 0.54 -5.31 20.99
CA TRP A 181 1.31 -5.09 22.22
C TRP A 181 2.74 -4.62 21.96
N ASN A 182 3.37 -5.10 20.91
CA ASN A 182 4.75 -4.70 20.54
C ASN A 182 4.85 -3.23 20.13
N GLU A 183 3.77 -2.66 19.60
CA GLU A 183 3.74 -1.24 19.19
C GLU A 183 3.45 -0.34 20.37
N ILE A 184 2.60 -0.77 21.29
CA ILE A 184 2.34 -0.06 22.53
C ILE A 184 3.66 0.14 23.29
N ASN A 185 4.47 -0.91 23.40
CA ASN A 185 5.77 -0.86 24.06
C ASN A 185 6.78 0.03 23.29
N LYS A 186 6.81 -0.05 21.97
CA LYS A 186 7.70 0.74 21.12
C LYS A 186 7.48 2.26 21.24
N TYR A 187 6.23 2.68 21.45
CA TYR A 187 5.85 4.07 21.57
C TYR A 187 5.69 4.55 23.03
N GLY A 188 6.02 3.70 24.00
CA GLY A 188 5.96 4.05 25.42
C GLY A 188 4.55 4.39 25.91
N LEU A 189 3.55 3.79 25.30
CA LEU A 189 2.13 4.02 25.67
C LEU A 189 1.66 3.12 26.80
N ASP A 190 2.54 2.31 27.36
CA ASP A 190 2.34 1.41 28.50
C ASP A 190 2.55 2.09 29.86
N GLN A 191 2.31 3.39 29.96
CA GLN A 191 2.36 4.03 31.27
C GLN A 191 1.26 3.44 32.16
N GLU A 192 1.70 2.56 33.03
CA GLU A 192 0.94 2.17 34.21
C GLU A 192 0.47 3.42 34.94
N THR A 193 -0.83 3.65 34.95
CA THR A 193 -1.42 4.58 35.92
C THR A 193 -1.33 3.92 37.28
N PRO A 194 -0.79 4.62 38.31
CA PRO A 194 -0.66 4.10 39.65
C PRO A 194 -2.03 3.81 40.29
#